data_6527be76644114e9f6501b90c0510577
#
_entry.id   6527be76644114e9f6501b90c0510577
#
_cell.length_a   1.000
_cell.length_b   1.000
_cell.length_c   1.000
_cell.angle_alpha   90.00
_cell.angle_beta   90.00
_cell.angle_gamma   90.00
#
_symmetry.space_group_name_H-M   'P 1'
#
loop_
_entity.id
_entity.type
_entity.pdbx_description
1 polymer ?
#
loop_
_entity_poly.entity_id
_entity_poly.type
_entity_poly.pdbx_seq_one_letter_code
_entity_poly.pdbx_strand_id
1 'polypeptide(L)'
;MAELYGQRIQTTVQTKYLPFVVDTVLNSNVLFQRIVRAGKKWSGRTLRSPVKVSKNTTGQSFRGFDTFSTAATDNRQYLEFTPSFYQITVALPGDELSVADTESKVLDLMKLTIQSDTEDMADDLGTIFYADGTGNSSKDPLGLAALVD
;
A
#
# COMPACT_ATOMS: atom_id res chain seq x y z
N MET A 1 13.08 -2.48 36.64
CA MET A 1 13.98 -1.68 35.75
C MET A 1 13.89 -2.07 34.27
N ALA A 2 13.70 -3.33 33.92
CA ALA A 2 13.55 -3.77 32.53
C ALA A 2 12.30 -3.17 31.79
N GLU A 3 11.17 -3.04 32.46
CA GLU A 3 9.95 -2.45 31.86
C GLU A 3 10.09 -0.97 31.50
N LEU A 4 10.78 -0.18 32.33
CA LEU A 4 11.04 1.24 32.05
C LEU A 4 11.97 1.41 30.84
N TYR A 5 12.89 0.49 30.64
CA TYR A 5 13.83 0.49 29.52
C TYR A 5 13.09 0.20 28.20
N GLY A 6 12.22 -0.81 28.19
CA GLY A 6 11.39 -1.15 27.05
C GLY A 6 10.45 -0.01 26.62
N GLN A 7 9.83 0.68 27.59
CA GLN A 7 8.95 1.83 27.30
C GLN A 7 9.71 3.02 26.70
N ARG A 8 10.93 3.31 27.17
CA ARG A 8 11.78 4.38 26.64
C ARG A 8 12.19 4.10 25.20
N ILE A 9 12.62 2.88 24.91
CA ILE A 9 12.96 2.45 23.53
C ILE A 9 11.73 2.57 22.63
N GLN A 10 10.59 2.05 23.06
CA GLN A 10 9.35 2.10 22.29
C GLN A 10 8.92 3.55 21.97
N THR A 11 9.00 4.45 22.96
CA THR A 11 8.68 5.88 22.75
C THR A 11 9.68 6.54 21.79
N THR A 12 10.95 6.23 21.89
CA THR A 12 11.99 6.77 20.98
C THR A 12 11.78 6.29 19.55
N VAL A 13 11.47 5.00 19.37
CA VAL A 13 11.18 4.42 18.05
C VAL A 13 9.96 5.10 17.42
N GLN A 14 8.87 5.20 18.15
CA GLN A 14 7.65 5.84 17.64
C GLN A 14 7.83 7.32 17.31
N THR A 15 8.59 8.05 18.10
CA THR A 15 8.70 9.50 17.94
C THR A 15 9.75 9.91 16.92
N LYS A 16 10.88 9.20 16.85
CA LYS A 16 12.01 9.59 16.02
C LYS A 16 12.14 8.80 14.72
N TYR A 17 11.89 7.48 14.78
CA TYR A 17 12.18 6.62 13.63
C TYR A 17 10.96 6.36 12.74
N LEU A 18 9.76 6.28 13.29
CA LEU A 18 8.57 6.06 12.48
C LEU A 18 8.34 7.11 11.38
N PRO A 19 8.50 8.43 11.63
CA PRO A 19 8.40 9.44 10.58
C PRO A 19 9.46 9.29 9.49
N PHE A 20 10.69 8.91 9.88
CA PHE A 20 11.78 8.66 8.93
C PHE A 20 11.49 7.46 8.03
N VAL A 21 10.99 6.36 8.58
CA VAL A 21 10.58 5.17 7.82
C VAL A 21 9.52 5.53 6.78
N VAL A 22 8.48 6.24 7.18
CA VAL A 22 7.41 6.67 6.28
C VAL A 22 7.94 7.57 5.17
N ASP A 23 8.80 8.52 5.50
CA ASP A 23 9.37 9.45 4.50
C ASP A 23 10.28 8.71 3.50
N THR A 24 11.11 7.79 3.97
CA THR A 24 12.01 7.01 3.11
C THR A 24 11.22 6.11 2.15
N VAL A 25 10.24 5.36 2.64
CA VAL A 25 9.42 4.47 1.80
C VAL A 25 8.62 5.27 0.77
N LEU A 26 8.03 6.40 1.15
CA LEU A 26 7.25 7.22 0.24
C LEU A 26 8.10 7.91 -0.83
N ASN A 27 9.34 8.26 -0.53
CA ASN A 27 10.20 9.02 -1.45
C ASN A 27 11.09 8.13 -2.32
N SER A 28 11.22 6.83 -2.03
CA SER A 28 12.07 5.90 -2.79
C SER A 28 11.61 5.73 -4.25
N ASN A 29 10.30 5.75 -4.50
CA ASN A 29 9.72 5.55 -5.82
C ASN A 29 8.76 6.68 -6.19
N VAL A 30 9.11 7.45 -7.24
CA VAL A 30 8.31 8.60 -7.71
C VAL A 30 6.90 8.19 -8.15
N LEU A 31 6.76 7.01 -8.77
CA LEU A 31 5.47 6.49 -9.20
C LEU A 31 4.60 6.15 -7.99
N PHE A 32 5.16 5.44 -7.01
CA PHE A 32 4.50 5.12 -5.75
C PHE A 32 4.00 6.39 -5.04
N GLN A 33 4.87 7.41 -4.94
CA GLN A 33 4.50 8.69 -4.35
C GLN A 33 3.30 9.36 -5.06
N ARG A 34 3.28 9.35 -6.39
CA ARG A 34 2.17 9.92 -7.18
C ARG A 34 0.87 9.18 -6.95
N ILE A 35 0.91 7.85 -6.87
CA ILE A 35 -0.29 7.03 -6.67
C ILE A 35 -0.83 7.19 -5.25
N VAL A 36 0.03 7.19 -4.24
CA VAL A 36 -0.39 7.44 -2.84
C VAL A 36 -1.06 8.82 -2.72
N ARG A 37 -0.52 9.84 -3.38
CA ARG A 37 -1.12 11.19 -3.39
C ARG A 37 -2.45 11.25 -4.14
N ALA A 38 -2.63 10.45 -5.20
CA ALA A 38 -3.87 10.35 -5.96
C ALA A 38 -4.89 9.40 -5.32
N GLY A 39 -4.49 8.65 -4.30
CA GLY A 39 -5.30 7.65 -3.62
C GLY A 39 -6.58 8.22 -3.01
N LYS A 40 -7.67 7.49 -3.16
CA LYS A 40 -8.95 7.82 -2.51
C LYS A 40 -9.09 7.05 -1.21
N LYS A 41 -9.45 7.74 -0.15
CA LYS A 41 -9.78 7.10 1.12
C LYS A 41 -11.12 6.38 1.00
N TRP A 42 -11.18 5.16 1.49
CA TRP A 42 -12.44 4.42 1.59
C TRP A 42 -12.56 3.81 2.99
N SER A 43 -13.77 3.40 3.35
CA SER A 43 -14.06 2.65 4.57
C SER A 43 -14.83 1.39 4.20
N GLY A 44 -14.54 0.27 4.86
CA GLY A 44 -15.18 -1.02 4.61
C GLY A 44 -14.19 -2.11 4.22
N ARG A 45 -14.71 -3.32 4.03
CA ARG A 45 -13.90 -4.51 3.75
C ARG A 45 -13.41 -4.57 2.30
N THR A 46 -14.19 -4.06 1.37
CA THR A 46 -13.89 -4.06 -0.07
C THR A 46 -14.16 -2.70 -0.68
N LEU A 47 -13.37 -2.32 -1.65
CA LEU A 47 -13.58 -1.12 -2.46
C LEU A 47 -14.35 -1.50 -3.71
N ARG A 48 -15.53 -0.91 -3.93
CA ARG A 48 -16.30 -1.06 -5.16
C ARG A 48 -16.25 0.21 -5.98
N SER A 49 -15.80 0.10 -7.21
CA SER A 49 -15.74 1.22 -8.15
C SER A 49 -16.64 0.93 -9.37
N PRO A 50 -17.63 1.76 -9.67
CA PRO A 50 -18.46 1.58 -10.86
C PRO A 50 -17.65 1.92 -12.12
N VAL A 51 -17.69 1.03 -13.10
CA VAL A 51 -17.04 1.21 -14.40
C VAL A 51 -18.07 1.07 -15.49
N LYS A 52 -17.97 1.93 -16.51
CA LYS A 52 -18.78 1.83 -17.71
C LYS A 52 -18.18 0.80 -18.65
N VAL A 53 -18.90 -0.29 -18.89
CA VAL A 53 -18.44 -1.43 -19.71
C VAL A 53 -18.95 -1.35 -21.14
N SER A 54 -20.11 -0.75 -21.36
CA SER A 54 -20.72 -0.67 -22.70
C SER A 54 -21.24 0.73 -23.00
N LYS A 55 -21.41 1.00 -24.28
CA LYS A 55 -22.03 2.23 -24.76
C LYS A 55 -23.56 2.08 -24.75
N ASN A 56 -24.26 3.13 -24.37
CA ASN A 56 -25.70 3.17 -24.59
C ASN A 56 -25.98 3.23 -26.11
N THR A 57 -26.71 2.25 -26.62
CA THR A 57 -27.05 2.08 -28.05
C THR A 57 -28.40 2.68 -28.42
N THR A 58 -29.12 3.27 -27.47
CA THR A 58 -30.46 3.86 -27.75
C THR A 58 -30.40 5.25 -28.38
N GLY A 59 -29.17 5.83 -28.48
CA GLY A 59 -28.98 7.12 -29.12
C GLY A 59 -29.21 7.05 -30.62
N GLN A 60 -30.18 7.81 -31.16
CA GLN A 60 -30.49 7.90 -32.58
C GLN A 60 -30.86 9.33 -32.99
N SER A 61 -30.60 9.67 -34.23
CA SER A 61 -31.13 10.90 -34.84
C SER A 61 -32.60 10.69 -35.18
N PHE A 62 -33.43 11.68 -35.01
CA PHE A 62 -34.87 11.58 -35.24
C PHE A 62 -35.38 12.68 -36.20
N ARG A 63 -36.47 12.40 -36.87
CA ARG A 63 -37.20 13.38 -37.70
C ARG A 63 -38.70 13.14 -37.58
N GLY A 64 -39.44 14.17 -37.22
CA GLY A 64 -40.91 14.13 -37.19
C GLY A 64 -41.49 13.16 -36.18
N PHE A 65 -42.21 12.16 -36.64
CA PHE A 65 -42.95 11.19 -35.79
C PHE A 65 -42.18 9.88 -35.53
N ASP A 66 -40.86 9.90 -35.50
CA ASP A 66 -40.09 8.71 -35.22
C ASP A 66 -40.33 8.18 -33.81
N THR A 67 -40.33 6.87 -33.65
CA THR A 67 -40.46 6.20 -32.36
C THR A 67 -39.09 6.02 -31.70
N PHE A 68 -39.00 6.33 -30.41
CA PHE A 68 -37.77 6.19 -29.64
C PHE A 68 -37.72 4.86 -28.89
N SER A 69 -36.53 4.26 -28.86
CA SER A 69 -36.31 3.10 -28.01
C SER A 69 -36.25 3.53 -26.54
N THR A 70 -37.12 2.98 -25.69
CA THR A 70 -37.14 3.18 -24.25
C THR A 70 -36.49 2.03 -23.48
N ALA A 71 -35.75 1.15 -24.20
CA ALA A 71 -35.09 0.01 -23.57
C ALA A 71 -34.01 0.47 -22.58
N ALA A 72 -34.06 -0.02 -21.37
CA ALA A 72 -33.01 0.19 -20.37
C ALA A 72 -31.77 -0.57 -20.79
N THR A 73 -30.64 0.11 -20.80
CA THR A 73 -29.34 -0.50 -21.11
C THR A 73 -28.51 -0.56 -19.84
N ASP A 74 -28.18 -1.77 -19.39
CA ASP A 74 -27.21 -1.96 -18.30
C ASP A 74 -25.81 -1.82 -18.87
N ASN A 75 -25.20 -0.69 -18.59
CA ASN A 75 -23.89 -0.31 -19.13
C ASN A 75 -22.83 -0.11 -18.06
N ARG A 76 -23.13 -0.48 -16.81
CA ARG A 76 -22.23 -0.31 -15.68
C ARG A 76 -22.01 -1.62 -14.93
N GLN A 77 -20.77 -1.89 -14.61
CA GLN A 77 -20.37 -2.98 -13.72
C GLN A 77 -19.54 -2.42 -12.56
N TYR A 78 -19.40 -3.20 -11.51
CA TYR A 78 -18.59 -2.83 -10.37
C TYR A 78 -17.30 -3.64 -10.39
N LEU A 79 -16.18 -2.96 -10.33
CA LEU A 79 -14.91 -3.58 -9.98
C LEU A 79 -14.82 -3.64 -8.46
N GLU A 80 -14.46 -4.79 -7.94
CA GLU A 80 -14.31 -5.03 -6.51
C GLU A 80 -12.84 -5.31 -6.20
N PHE A 81 -12.28 -4.52 -5.29
CA PHE A 81 -10.90 -4.66 -4.84
C PHE A 81 -10.88 -4.99 -3.35
N THR A 82 -10.11 -6.01 -2.98
CA THR A 82 -9.83 -6.35 -1.59
C THR A 82 -8.51 -5.72 -1.18
N PRO A 83 -8.41 -5.08 -0.01
CA PRO A 83 -7.14 -4.52 0.47
C PRO A 83 -6.16 -5.63 0.79
N SER A 84 -4.92 -5.42 0.43
CA SER A 84 -3.78 -6.24 0.84
C SER A 84 -2.95 -5.49 1.87
N PHE A 85 -2.29 -6.24 2.75
CA PHE A 85 -1.46 -5.69 3.83
C PHE A 85 -0.06 -6.22 3.66
N TYR A 86 0.91 -5.36 3.79
CA TYR A 86 2.33 -5.70 3.75
C TYR A 86 2.97 -5.34 5.08
N GLN A 87 3.88 -6.20 5.58
CA GLN A 87 4.61 -5.96 6.81
C GLN A 87 6.06 -6.43 6.68
N ILE A 88 6.96 -5.74 7.33
CA ILE A 88 8.32 -6.18 7.60
C ILE A 88 8.51 -6.23 9.12
N THR A 89 9.29 -7.19 9.59
CA THR A 89 9.54 -7.37 11.03
C THR A 89 10.98 -7.01 11.34
N VAL A 90 11.17 -5.99 12.14
CA VAL A 90 12.47 -5.60 12.68
C VAL A 90 12.74 -6.42 13.94
N ALA A 91 13.75 -7.27 13.92
CA ALA A 91 14.14 -8.10 15.04
C ALA A 91 15.62 -7.87 15.40
N LEU A 92 15.88 -7.66 16.68
CA LEU A 92 17.24 -7.59 17.21
C LEU A 92 17.56 -8.87 18.00
N PRO A 93 18.59 -9.62 17.62
CA PRO A 93 19.01 -10.80 18.36
C PRO A 93 19.42 -10.44 19.80
N GLY A 94 19.05 -11.29 20.77
CA GLY A 94 19.33 -11.06 22.18
C GLY A 94 20.81 -11.11 22.54
N ASP A 95 21.62 -11.82 21.77
CA ASP A 95 23.08 -11.89 21.88
C ASP A 95 23.74 -10.55 21.48
N GLU A 96 23.28 -9.92 20.41
CA GLU A 96 23.76 -8.59 20.02
C GLU A 96 23.39 -7.52 21.05
N LEU A 97 22.18 -7.61 21.62
CA LEU A 97 21.77 -6.73 22.71
C LEU A 97 22.63 -6.92 23.98
N SER A 98 23.10 -8.15 24.24
CA SER A 98 23.96 -8.44 25.42
C SER A 98 25.40 -7.93 25.28
N VAL A 99 25.87 -7.81 24.02
CA VAL A 99 27.21 -7.25 23.72
C VAL A 99 27.19 -5.71 23.69
N ALA A 100 26.04 -5.11 23.48
CA ALA A 100 25.89 -3.65 23.53
C ALA A 100 25.82 -3.15 24.96
N ASP A 101 26.98 -2.95 25.58
CA ASP A 101 27.14 -2.56 26.99
C ASP A 101 26.53 -1.21 27.39
N THR A 102 26.11 -0.39 26.43
CA THR A 102 25.65 0.98 26.66
C THR A 102 24.34 1.25 25.93
N GLU A 103 23.44 1.99 26.59
CA GLU A 103 22.16 2.43 26.00
C GLU A 103 22.34 3.10 24.63
N SER A 104 23.39 3.88 24.44
CA SER A 104 23.74 4.52 23.19
C SER A 104 24.02 3.51 22.07
N LYS A 105 24.78 2.44 22.34
CA LYS A 105 25.10 1.41 21.36
C LYS A 105 23.88 0.60 20.95
N VAL A 106 22.98 0.30 21.89
CA VAL A 106 21.71 -0.36 21.60
C VAL A 106 20.84 0.49 20.69
N LEU A 107 20.78 1.81 20.94
CA LEU A 107 20.01 2.73 20.10
C LEU A 107 20.62 2.89 18.71
N ASP A 108 21.94 2.90 18.58
CA ASP A 108 22.63 2.98 17.30
C ASP A 108 22.43 1.70 16.48
N LEU A 109 22.54 0.52 17.10
CA LEU A 109 22.24 -0.76 16.44
C LEU A 109 20.79 -0.80 15.95
N MET A 110 19.85 -0.43 16.81
CA MET A 110 18.44 -0.38 16.48
C MET A 110 18.15 0.58 15.31
N LYS A 111 18.84 1.73 15.29
CA LYS A 111 18.72 2.69 14.18
C LYS A 111 19.21 2.11 12.87
N LEU A 112 20.36 1.45 12.85
CA LEU A 112 20.91 0.82 11.65
C LEU A 112 20.00 -0.27 11.11
N THR A 113 19.47 -1.14 11.99
CA THR A 113 18.55 -2.21 11.59
C THR A 113 17.26 -1.64 11.02
N ILE A 114 16.64 -0.65 11.69
CA ILE A 114 15.44 0.01 11.19
C ILE A 114 15.70 0.67 9.83
N GLN A 115 16.85 1.29 9.64
CA GLN A 115 17.19 1.92 8.37
C GLN A 115 17.32 0.89 7.25
N SER A 116 18.07 -0.20 7.47
CA SER A 116 18.22 -1.29 6.51
C SER A 116 16.87 -1.91 6.14
N ASP A 117 16.08 -2.31 7.13
CA ASP A 117 14.77 -2.94 6.90
C ASP A 117 13.77 -1.97 6.21
N THR A 118 13.95 -0.65 6.41
CA THR A 118 13.15 0.36 5.71
C THR A 118 13.52 0.47 4.24
N GLU A 119 14.80 0.39 3.91
CA GLU A 119 15.29 0.37 2.53
C GLU A 119 14.80 -0.90 1.82
N ASP A 120 14.90 -2.06 2.47
CA ASP A 120 14.38 -3.32 1.95
C ASP A 120 12.86 -3.27 1.72
N MET A 121 12.10 -2.70 2.65
CA MET A 121 10.66 -2.49 2.49
C MET A 121 10.32 -1.60 1.30
N ALA A 122 11.11 -0.56 1.06
CA ALA A 122 10.90 0.34 -0.06
C ALA A 122 11.15 -0.35 -1.41
N ASP A 123 12.18 -1.18 -1.48
CA ASP A 123 12.51 -1.97 -2.68
C ASP A 123 11.48 -3.06 -2.95
N ASP A 124 11.04 -3.77 -1.92
CA ASP A 124 9.99 -4.79 -2.01
C ASP A 124 8.68 -4.18 -2.50
N LEU A 125 8.23 -3.08 -1.91
CA LEU A 125 7.02 -2.38 -2.34
C LEU A 125 7.16 -1.86 -3.76
N GLY A 126 8.34 -1.38 -4.15
CA GLY A 126 8.65 -0.99 -5.51
C GLY A 126 8.47 -2.15 -6.49
N THR A 127 8.95 -3.33 -6.14
CA THR A 127 8.86 -4.55 -6.96
C THR A 127 7.41 -5.07 -7.05
N ILE A 128 6.74 -5.19 -5.91
CA ILE A 128 5.34 -5.65 -5.82
C ILE A 128 4.41 -4.75 -6.64
N PHE A 129 4.71 -3.45 -6.67
CA PHE A 129 3.90 -2.49 -7.40
C PHE A 129 3.87 -2.71 -8.91
N TYR A 130 4.94 -3.28 -9.49
CA TYR A 130 4.99 -3.65 -10.91
C TYR A 130 4.53 -5.08 -11.17
N ALA A 131 4.38 -5.90 -10.14
CA ALA A 131 3.95 -7.30 -10.25
C ALA A 131 2.45 -7.43 -10.60
N ASP A 132 2.02 -8.67 -10.80
CA ASP A 132 0.64 -9.04 -11.11
C ASP A 132 -0.24 -9.35 -9.88
N GLY A 133 0.33 -9.35 -8.68
CA GLY A 133 -0.35 -9.68 -7.43
C GLY A 133 -0.50 -11.17 -7.14
N THR A 134 0.11 -12.04 -7.96
CA THR A 134 0.05 -13.51 -7.73
C THR A 134 1.07 -14.00 -6.70
N GLY A 135 2.03 -13.16 -6.30
CA GLY A 135 3.04 -13.45 -5.31
C GLY A 135 2.45 -13.80 -3.94
N ASN A 136 3.24 -14.47 -3.10
CA ASN A 136 2.89 -14.86 -1.73
C ASN A 136 1.52 -15.57 -1.62
N SER A 137 1.23 -16.49 -2.50
CA SER A 137 -0.05 -17.22 -2.59
C SER A 137 -1.24 -16.26 -2.85
N SER A 138 -1.08 -15.32 -3.76
CA SER A 138 -2.08 -14.32 -4.15
C SER A 138 -2.52 -13.39 -2.99
N LYS A 139 -1.60 -13.10 -2.08
CA LYS A 139 -1.81 -12.15 -0.97
C LYS A 139 -1.21 -10.79 -1.24
N ASP A 140 -0.31 -10.69 -2.24
CA ASP A 140 0.31 -9.43 -2.61
C ASP A 140 -0.70 -8.45 -3.19
N PRO A 141 -0.46 -7.14 -3.04
CA PRO A 141 -1.29 -6.12 -3.68
C PRO A 141 -1.29 -6.30 -5.21
N LEU A 142 -2.43 -6.03 -5.84
CA LEU A 142 -2.51 -5.96 -7.29
C LEU A 142 -1.63 -4.82 -7.80
N GLY A 143 -0.62 -5.18 -8.57
CA GLY A 143 0.29 -4.22 -9.19
C GLY A 143 -0.14 -3.82 -10.61
N LEU A 144 0.72 -3.05 -11.29
CA LEU A 144 0.43 -2.53 -12.63
C LEU A 144 0.28 -3.64 -13.68
N ALA A 145 1.03 -4.74 -13.57
CA ALA A 145 0.93 -5.84 -14.54
C ALA A 145 -0.48 -6.46 -14.57
N ALA A 146 -1.16 -6.55 -13.43
CA ALA A 146 -2.53 -7.05 -13.37
C ALA A 146 -3.59 -6.10 -13.96
N LEU A 147 -3.25 -4.82 -14.17
CA LEU A 147 -4.18 -3.80 -14.66
C LEU A 147 -4.02 -3.50 -16.16
N VAL A 148 -2.90 -3.90 -16.76
CA VAL A 148 -2.51 -3.55 -18.14
C VAL A 148 -2.69 -4.73 -19.11
N ASP A 149 -3.03 -5.91 -18.62
CA ASP A 149 -3.22 -7.12 -19.42
C ASP A 149 -4.53 -7.10 -20.24
#